data_45fc728ff35c8481e2fae02f8354bf7b
#
_entry.id   45fc728ff35c8481e2fae02f8354bf7b
#
_cell.length_a   1.000
_cell.length_b   1.000
_cell.length_c   1.000
_cell.angle_alpha   90.00
_cell.angle_beta   90.00
_cell.angle_gamma   90.00
#
_symmetry.space_group_name_H-M   'P 1'
#
loop_
_entity.id
_entity.type
_entity.pdbx_description
1 polymer ?
#
loop_
_entity_poly.entity_id
_entity_poly.type
_entity_poly.pdbx_seq_one_letter_code
_entity_poly.pdbx_strand_id
1 'polypeptide(L)'
;MQKRFFYTIFTFVAVCFASCGEEGRTYEAIETTAIDFANAYFNYDLVKAQTMVDDQSKKWLRYEASNITEADLELLRMQDEGATVTVDDCECFEDSAVVTVTANNFLLADSLCSKGRMVEEKTFTIVLLQDSSKKWKVGMEGPLRSGM
;
A
#
# COMPACT_ATOMS: atom_id res chain seq x y z
N MET A 1 -55.50 23.46 -34.75
CA MET A 1 -54.69 24.25 -33.80
C MET A 1 -54.47 23.47 -32.53
N GLN A 2 -53.69 22.44 -32.58
CA GLN A 2 -53.19 21.77 -31.37
C GLN A 2 -52.25 20.65 -31.77
N LYS A 3 -51.04 20.97 -32.17
CA LYS A 3 -49.94 19.98 -32.36
C LYS A 3 -48.62 20.74 -32.30
N ARG A 4 -48.27 21.31 -31.16
CA ARG A 4 -46.91 21.84 -30.92
C ARG A 4 -46.64 21.95 -29.42
N PHE A 5 -46.66 20.85 -28.69
CA PHE A 5 -46.20 20.85 -27.29
C PHE A 5 -45.77 19.45 -26.84
N PHE A 6 -44.87 18.82 -27.57
CA PHE A 6 -44.32 17.55 -27.09
C PHE A 6 -42.90 17.29 -27.61
N TYR A 7 -42.03 18.29 -27.59
CA TYR A 7 -40.62 18.06 -27.90
C TYR A 7 -39.71 18.96 -27.08
N THR A 8 -39.79 18.92 -25.75
CA THR A 8 -38.78 19.61 -24.94
C THR A 8 -38.67 19.00 -23.53
N ILE A 9 -38.67 17.68 -23.38
CA ILE A 9 -38.26 17.01 -22.13
C ILE A 9 -37.60 15.72 -22.52
N PHE A 10 -36.43 15.74 -23.09
CA PHE A 10 -35.56 14.52 -23.19
C PHE A 10 -34.12 14.89 -23.50
N THR A 11 -33.55 15.83 -22.74
CA THR A 11 -32.12 16.12 -22.88
C THR A 11 -31.54 16.54 -21.54
N PHE A 12 -31.71 15.73 -20.47
CA PHE A 12 -31.02 15.99 -19.22
C PHE A 12 -30.90 14.74 -18.34
N VAL A 13 -30.49 13.60 -18.92
CA VAL A 13 -30.08 12.44 -18.12
C VAL A 13 -28.93 11.73 -18.86
N ALA A 14 -27.79 12.33 -18.97
CA ALA A 14 -26.60 11.66 -19.49
C ALA A 14 -25.27 12.28 -19.01
N VAL A 15 -25.19 12.80 -17.80
CA VAL A 15 -23.91 13.35 -17.28
C VAL A 15 -23.57 12.85 -15.86
N CYS A 16 -24.17 11.78 -15.38
CA CYS A 16 -23.87 11.27 -14.03
C CYS A 16 -23.15 9.91 -13.98
N PHE A 17 -22.64 9.38 -15.09
CA PHE A 17 -22.00 8.06 -15.09
C PHE A 17 -20.47 8.05 -15.35
N ALA A 18 -19.84 9.19 -15.51
CA ALA A 18 -18.40 9.26 -15.76
C ALA A 18 -17.54 9.41 -14.49
N SER A 19 -18.14 9.79 -13.35
CA SER A 19 -17.39 10.06 -12.11
C SER A 19 -17.06 8.81 -11.29
N CYS A 20 -17.95 7.82 -11.25
CA CYS A 20 -17.71 6.61 -10.46
C CYS A 20 -16.59 5.69 -11.00
N GLY A 21 -16.24 5.78 -12.26
CA GLY A 21 -15.22 4.92 -12.88
C GLY A 21 -13.78 5.34 -12.56
N GLU A 22 -13.52 6.63 -12.40
CA GLU A 22 -12.18 7.14 -12.09
C GLU A 22 -11.84 7.01 -10.59
N GLU A 23 -12.77 7.30 -9.73
CA GLU A 23 -12.60 7.10 -8.27
C GLU A 23 -12.36 5.63 -7.94
N GLY A 24 -13.16 4.71 -8.49
CA GLY A 24 -12.99 3.27 -8.28
C GLY A 24 -11.64 2.77 -8.75
N ARG A 25 -11.15 3.21 -9.92
CA ARG A 25 -9.81 2.86 -10.43
C ARG A 25 -8.69 3.43 -9.57
N THR A 26 -8.89 4.62 -9.00
CA THR A 26 -7.93 5.26 -8.10
C THR A 26 -7.79 4.47 -6.80
N TYR A 27 -8.89 4.08 -6.18
CA TYR A 27 -8.88 3.23 -4.99
C TYR A 27 -8.22 1.88 -5.23
N GLU A 28 -8.56 1.20 -6.33
CA GLU A 28 -7.95 -0.06 -6.71
C GLU A 28 -6.43 0.07 -6.91
N ALA A 29 -5.96 1.14 -7.55
CA ALA A 29 -4.55 1.40 -7.76
C ALA A 29 -3.80 1.65 -6.44
N ILE A 30 -4.42 2.39 -5.50
CA ILE A 30 -3.88 2.66 -4.18
C ILE A 30 -3.76 1.36 -3.37
N GLU A 31 -4.84 0.60 -3.26
CA GLU A 31 -4.87 -0.66 -2.51
C GLU A 31 -3.89 -1.68 -3.10
N THR A 32 -3.87 -1.83 -4.42
CA THR A 32 -2.94 -2.74 -5.10
C THR A 32 -1.48 -2.36 -4.81
N THR A 33 -1.14 -1.06 -4.89
CA THR A 33 0.22 -0.59 -4.60
C THR A 33 0.58 -0.85 -3.14
N ALA A 34 -0.33 -0.61 -2.21
CA ALA A 34 -0.11 -0.85 -0.78
C ALA A 34 0.09 -2.35 -0.48
N ILE A 35 -0.76 -3.23 -1.04
CA ILE A 35 -0.68 -4.68 -0.88
C ILE A 35 0.63 -5.22 -1.48
N ASP A 36 0.95 -4.84 -2.71
CA ASP A 36 2.15 -5.33 -3.40
C ASP A 36 3.42 -4.90 -2.68
N PHE A 37 3.46 -3.64 -2.23
CA PHE A 37 4.56 -3.14 -1.43
C PHE A 37 4.68 -3.90 -0.09
N ALA A 38 3.59 -4.02 0.66
CA ALA A 38 3.60 -4.66 1.97
C ALA A 38 3.97 -6.16 1.86
N ASN A 39 3.44 -6.87 0.87
CA ASN A 39 3.83 -8.26 0.62
C ASN A 39 5.32 -8.38 0.30
N ALA A 40 5.86 -7.51 -0.53
CA ALA A 40 7.29 -7.51 -0.84
C ALA A 40 8.12 -7.17 0.41
N TYR A 41 7.73 -6.14 1.15
CA TYR A 41 8.43 -5.67 2.35
C TYR A 41 8.48 -6.72 3.46
N PHE A 42 7.33 -7.30 3.83
CA PHE A 42 7.23 -8.27 4.92
C PHE A 42 7.81 -9.66 4.56
N ASN A 43 7.95 -9.95 3.27
CA ASN A 43 8.66 -11.15 2.78
C ASN A 43 10.15 -10.91 2.46
N TYR A 44 10.69 -9.74 2.79
CA TYR A 44 12.08 -9.34 2.52
C TYR A 44 12.47 -9.32 1.03
N ASP A 45 11.53 -9.23 0.13
CA ASP A 45 11.79 -8.88 -1.27
C ASP A 45 11.99 -7.35 -1.39
N LEU A 46 13.06 -6.87 -0.79
CA LEU A 46 13.36 -5.45 -0.70
C LEU A 46 13.71 -4.84 -2.06
N VAL A 47 14.18 -5.64 -3.00
CA VAL A 47 14.43 -5.22 -4.39
C VAL A 47 13.11 -4.88 -5.07
N LYS A 48 12.10 -5.73 -4.95
CA LYS A 48 10.76 -5.45 -5.45
C LYS A 48 10.11 -4.28 -4.71
N ALA A 49 10.18 -4.25 -3.39
CA ALA A 49 9.65 -3.15 -2.57
C ALA A 49 10.24 -1.79 -3.00
N GLN A 50 11.54 -1.73 -3.33
CA GLN A 50 12.21 -0.50 -3.76
C GLN A 50 11.63 0.12 -5.04
N THR A 51 11.00 -0.66 -5.89
CA THR A 51 10.35 -0.15 -7.11
C THR A 51 9.05 0.61 -6.83
N MET A 52 8.47 0.40 -5.66
CA MET A 52 7.16 0.93 -5.28
C MET A 52 7.22 2.10 -4.30
N VAL A 53 8.41 2.44 -3.80
CA VAL A 53 8.59 3.59 -2.90
C VAL A 53 9.09 4.82 -3.64
N ASP A 54 8.90 5.99 -3.04
CA ASP A 54 9.55 7.21 -3.51
C ASP A 54 11.07 7.19 -3.27
N ASP A 55 11.79 8.12 -3.90
CA ASP A 55 13.26 8.15 -3.82
C ASP A 55 13.79 8.41 -2.39
N GLN A 56 13.06 9.18 -1.61
CA GLN A 56 13.44 9.49 -0.23
C GLN A 56 13.27 8.29 0.69
N SER A 57 12.32 7.41 0.40
CA SER A 57 12.01 6.22 1.19
C SER A 57 13.00 5.07 0.96
N LYS A 58 13.71 5.04 -0.16
CA LYS A 58 14.70 3.98 -0.49
C LYS A 58 15.76 3.77 0.58
N LYS A 59 16.12 4.82 1.32
CA LYS A 59 17.06 4.73 2.46
C LYS A 59 16.58 3.79 3.55
N TRP A 60 15.27 3.72 3.78
CA TRP A 60 14.69 2.87 4.80
C TRP A 60 14.73 1.39 4.43
N LEU A 61 14.56 1.08 3.13
CA LEU A 61 14.71 -0.29 2.64
C LEU A 61 16.18 -0.74 2.71
N ARG A 62 17.13 0.15 2.42
CA ARG A 62 18.56 -0.13 2.63
C ARG A 62 18.90 -0.33 4.10
N TYR A 63 18.29 0.46 4.98
CA TYR A 63 18.40 0.27 6.42
C TYR A 63 17.93 -1.13 6.85
N GLU A 64 16.75 -1.55 6.37
CA GLU A 64 16.23 -2.90 6.62
C GLU A 64 17.20 -3.99 6.13
N ALA A 65 17.69 -3.86 4.91
CA ALA A 65 18.65 -4.81 4.33
C ALA A 65 19.96 -4.89 5.12
N SER A 66 20.38 -3.79 5.75
CA SER A 66 21.63 -3.71 6.53
C SER A 66 21.48 -4.25 7.95
N ASN A 67 20.27 -4.34 8.46
CA ASN A 67 20.00 -4.71 9.85
C ASN A 67 19.44 -6.13 10.03
N ILE A 68 19.23 -6.88 8.95
CA ILE A 68 18.86 -8.29 9.04
C ILE A 68 20.05 -9.12 9.53
N THR A 69 19.81 -9.97 10.51
CA THR A 69 20.82 -10.87 11.07
C THR A 69 20.72 -12.27 10.46
N GLU A 70 21.77 -13.09 10.59
CA GLU A 70 21.71 -14.50 10.15
C GLU A 70 20.62 -15.28 10.89
N ALA A 71 20.42 -15.00 12.19
CA ALA A 71 19.33 -15.59 12.97
C ALA A 71 17.94 -15.23 12.43
N ASP A 72 17.77 -14.00 11.91
CA ASP A 72 16.52 -13.55 11.28
C ASP A 72 16.29 -14.29 9.96
N LEU A 73 17.34 -14.45 9.16
CA LEU A 73 17.28 -15.22 7.91
C LEU A 73 16.92 -16.70 8.15
N GLU A 74 17.42 -17.29 9.22
CA GLU A 74 17.04 -18.66 9.62
C GLU A 74 15.54 -18.73 9.97
N LEU A 75 15.01 -17.76 10.72
CA LEU A 75 13.59 -17.70 11.04
C LEU A 75 12.73 -17.61 9.77
N LEU A 76 13.15 -16.79 8.81
CA LEU A 76 12.45 -16.65 7.53
C LEU A 76 12.50 -17.94 6.69
N ARG A 77 13.62 -18.66 6.70
CA ARG A 77 13.77 -19.96 6.01
C ARG A 77 12.92 -21.07 6.64
N MET A 78 12.63 -20.96 7.93
CA MET A 78 11.82 -21.94 8.66
C MET A 78 10.30 -21.72 8.51
N GLN A 79 9.87 -20.62 7.88
CA GLN A 79 8.46 -20.39 7.60
C GLN A 79 7.96 -21.40 6.57
N ASP A 80 6.84 -22.06 6.86
CA ASP A 80 6.14 -22.91 5.90
C ASP A 80 5.44 -22.07 4.82
N GLU A 81 4.90 -20.92 5.23
CA GLU A 81 4.26 -19.94 4.37
C GLU A 81 4.83 -18.54 4.65
N GLY A 82 4.94 -17.72 3.62
CA GLY A 82 5.39 -16.34 3.74
C GLY A 82 4.36 -15.43 4.44
N ALA A 83 4.77 -14.20 4.68
CA ALA A 83 3.86 -13.17 5.18
C ALA A 83 2.74 -12.88 4.19
N THR A 84 1.54 -12.66 4.70
CA THR A 84 0.37 -12.23 3.93
C THR A 84 -0.15 -10.91 4.45
N VAL A 85 -0.76 -10.11 3.56
CA VAL A 85 -1.25 -8.77 3.89
C VAL A 85 -2.67 -8.61 3.39
N THR A 86 -3.51 -7.99 4.22
CA THR A 86 -4.87 -7.58 3.87
C THR A 86 -5.05 -6.09 4.11
N VAL A 87 -5.87 -5.44 3.29
CA VAL A 87 -6.28 -4.05 3.52
C VAL A 87 -7.49 -4.02 4.44
N ASP A 88 -7.41 -3.21 5.48
CA ASP A 88 -8.50 -3.02 6.43
C ASP A 88 -9.27 -1.73 6.15
N ASP A 89 -8.55 -0.66 5.75
CA ASP A 89 -9.14 0.65 5.46
C ASP A 89 -8.27 1.43 4.46
N CYS A 90 -8.91 2.33 3.72
CA CYS A 90 -8.24 3.19 2.75
C CYS A 90 -8.87 4.58 2.75
N GLU A 91 -8.12 5.58 3.16
CA GLU A 91 -8.49 7.00 3.08
C GLU A 91 -7.75 7.66 1.92
N CYS A 92 -8.48 8.17 0.95
CA CYS A 92 -7.92 8.83 -0.23
C CYS A 92 -8.10 10.34 -0.16
N PHE A 93 -7.02 11.06 -0.44
CA PHE A 93 -6.98 12.52 -0.58
C PHE A 93 -6.63 12.89 -2.01
N GLU A 94 -6.43 14.17 -2.30
CA GLU A 94 -6.20 14.64 -3.68
C GLU A 94 -4.95 14.03 -4.34
N ASP A 95 -3.81 14.03 -3.62
CA ASP A 95 -2.50 13.55 -4.10
C ASP A 95 -1.81 12.58 -3.15
N SER A 96 -2.52 12.14 -2.12
CA SER A 96 -2.04 11.22 -1.10
C SER A 96 -3.13 10.24 -0.67
N ALA A 97 -2.72 9.15 -0.07
CA ALA A 97 -3.63 8.17 0.52
C ALA A 97 -3.01 7.54 1.77
N VAL A 98 -3.86 7.14 2.68
CA VAL A 98 -3.47 6.40 3.89
C VAL A 98 -4.18 5.06 3.87
N VAL A 99 -3.42 3.98 3.85
CA VAL A 99 -3.94 2.62 3.81
C VAL A 99 -3.55 1.90 5.09
N THR A 100 -4.55 1.39 5.79
CA THR A 100 -4.34 0.53 6.95
C THR A 100 -4.34 -0.91 6.49
N VAL A 101 -3.26 -1.63 6.80
CA VAL A 101 -3.07 -3.03 6.42
C VAL A 101 -2.79 -3.89 7.64
N THR A 102 -3.24 -5.12 7.62
CA THR A 102 -2.87 -6.15 8.60
C THR A 102 -1.92 -7.14 7.93
N ALA A 103 -0.71 -7.25 8.48
CA ALA A 103 0.28 -8.25 8.08
C ALA A 103 0.22 -9.45 9.01
N ASN A 104 0.28 -10.64 8.43
CA ASN A 104 0.27 -11.90 9.15
C ASN A 104 1.54 -12.68 8.89
N ASN A 105 2.00 -13.42 9.90
CA ASN A 105 3.13 -14.33 9.82
C ASN A 105 4.41 -13.69 9.28
N PHE A 106 4.88 -12.64 9.94
CA PHE A 106 6.05 -11.88 9.50
C PHE A 106 7.10 -11.73 10.61
N LEU A 107 8.32 -11.38 10.22
CA LEU A 107 9.42 -11.09 11.12
C LEU A 107 9.37 -9.64 11.59
N LEU A 108 9.29 -9.42 12.89
CA LEU A 108 9.38 -8.10 13.53
C LEU A 108 10.74 -7.96 14.23
N ALA A 109 11.43 -6.85 13.96
CA ALA A 109 12.64 -6.46 14.66
C ALA A 109 12.36 -5.20 15.49
N ASP A 110 12.39 -5.32 16.80
CA ASP A 110 12.02 -4.24 17.72
C ASP A 110 13.14 -3.18 17.89
N SER A 111 14.40 -3.51 17.60
CA SER A 111 15.53 -2.58 17.69
C SER A 111 16.70 -3.02 16.82
N LEU A 112 17.63 -2.06 16.60
CA LEU A 112 18.93 -2.32 15.98
C LEU A 112 19.68 -3.42 16.73
N CYS A 113 20.22 -4.37 15.98
CA CYS A 113 21.04 -5.47 16.51
C CYS A 113 20.31 -6.44 17.44
N SER A 114 19.00 -6.33 17.61
CA SER A 114 18.22 -7.36 18.31
C SER A 114 17.75 -8.44 17.35
N LYS A 115 17.72 -9.68 17.82
CA LYS A 115 17.11 -10.79 17.11
C LYS A 115 15.63 -10.50 16.89
N GLY A 116 15.17 -10.58 15.64
CA GLY A 116 13.76 -10.49 15.31
C GLY A 116 12.96 -11.68 15.88
N ARG A 117 11.67 -11.50 15.91
CA ARG A 117 10.72 -12.55 16.30
C ARG A 117 9.59 -12.64 15.28
N MET A 118 9.07 -13.84 15.11
CA MET A 118 7.87 -14.04 14.30
C MET A 118 6.64 -13.51 15.01
N VAL A 119 5.81 -12.79 14.29
CA VAL A 119 4.54 -12.21 14.76
C VAL A 119 3.41 -12.77 13.92
N GLU A 120 2.36 -13.25 14.59
CA GLU A 120 1.21 -13.83 13.91
C GLU A 120 0.39 -12.77 13.18
N GLU A 121 0.18 -11.59 13.80
CA GLU A 121 -0.66 -10.54 13.24
C GLU A 121 -0.27 -9.17 13.81
N LYS A 122 -0.20 -8.15 12.98
CA LYS A 122 -0.08 -6.75 13.38
C LYS A 122 -0.56 -5.80 12.29
N THR A 123 -1.21 -4.73 12.70
CA THR A 123 -1.71 -3.67 11.82
C THR A 123 -0.66 -2.58 11.61
N PHE A 124 -0.55 -2.09 10.39
CA PHE A 124 0.35 -1.02 9.97
C PHE A 124 -0.38 0.02 9.14
N THR A 125 0.16 1.24 9.14
CA THR A 125 -0.31 2.32 8.29
C THR A 125 0.72 2.57 7.19
N ILE A 126 0.26 2.59 5.94
CA ILE A 126 1.06 2.86 4.75
C ILE A 126 0.58 4.15 4.12
N VAL A 127 1.48 5.11 3.94
CA VAL A 127 1.19 6.37 3.25
C VAL A 127 1.61 6.24 1.80
N LEU A 128 0.73 6.64 0.88
CA LEU A 128 1.02 6.70 -0.55
C LEU A 128 0.93 8.15 -1.03
N LEU A 129 1.82 8.49 -1.95
CA LEU A 129 1.91 9.80 -2.57
C LEU A 129 1.90 9.63 -4.10
N GLN A 130 1.28 10.55 -4.80
CA GLN A 130 1.40 10.60 -6.26
C GLN A 130 2.71 11.27 -6.66
N ASP A 131 3.46 10.63 -7.55
CA ASP A 131 4.64 11.24 -8.18
C ASP A 131 4.24 12.22 -9.30
N SER A 132 5.23 12.86 -9.92
CA SER A 132 5.01 13.79 -11.03
C SER A 132 4.33 13.16 -12.25
N SER A 133 4.38 11.83 -12.38
CA SER A 133 3.73 11.05 -13.44
C SER A 133 2.34 10.54 -13.03
N LYS A 134 1.81 11.00 -11.90
CA LYS A 134 0.54 10.55 -11.32
C LYS A 134 0.50 9.07 -10.93
N LYS A 135 1.67 8.47 -10.68
CA LYS A 135 1.79 7.11 -10.15
C LYS A 135 1.83 7.14 -8.63
N TRP A 136 1.15 6.19 -8.02
CA TRP A 136 1.18 6.02 -6.58
C TRP A 136 2.49 5.38 -6.13
N LYS A 137 3.14 5.99 -5.14
CA LYS A 137 4.36 5.52 -4.52
C LYS A 137 4.22 5.53 -3.01
N VAL A 138 4.81 4.55 -2.35
CA VAL A 138 4.83 4.50 -0.89
C VAL A 138 5.85 5.51 -0.36
N GLY A 139 5.41 6.35 0.57
CA GLY A 139 6.25 7.26 1.34
C GLY A 139 6.52 6.68 2.72
N MET A 140 7.81 6.54 3.09
CA MET A 140 8.23 6.03 4.38
C MET A 140 8.95 7.10 5.18
N GLU A 141 8.57 7.28 6.43
CA GLU A 141 9.29 8.13 7.40
C GLU A 141 10.23 7.34 8.31
N GLY A 142 10.12 6.01 8.26
CA GLY A 142 10.90 5.06 9.03
C GLY A 142 10.64 3.62 8.59
N PRO A 143 11.35 2.65 9.17
CA PRO A 143 11.08 1.24 8.93
C PRO A 143 9.75 0.82 9.57
N LEU A 144 8.87 0.14 8.82
CA LEU A 144 7.54 -0.27 9.30
C LEU A 144 7.62 -1.28 10.46
N ARG A 145 8.66 -2.12 10.47
CA ARG A 145 8.81 -3.20 11.45
C ARG A 145 9.40 -2.77 12.77
N SER A 146 9.79 -1.55 12.94
CA SER A 146 10.40 -1.05 14.19
C SER A 146 9.39 -0.47 15.19
N GLY A 147 8.19 -0.99 15.26
CA GLY A 147 7.28 -0.84 16.41
C GLY A 147 7.03 0.58 16.98
N MET A 148 7.19 1.63 16.16
CA MET A 148 6.80 2.99 16.57
C MET A 148 5.42 3.34 16.06
#